data_753470df1c70f3834772f0ec751c0d28
#
_entry.id   753470df1c70f3834772f0ec751c0d28
#
_cell.length_a   1.000
_cell.length_b   1.000
_cell.length_c   1.000
_cell.angle_alpha   90.00
_cell.angle_beta   90.00
_cell.angle_gamma   90.00
#
_symmetry.space_group_name_H-M   'P 1'
#
loop_
_entity.id
_entity.type
_entity.pdbx_description
1 polymer ?
#
loop_
_entity_poly.entity_id
_entity_poly.type
_entity_poly.pdbx_seq_one_letter_code
_entity_poly.pdbx_strand_id
1 'polypeptide(L)'
;KAFREAMLAEDYQRCLDIAKDQTRDGAHMLDLNVDYVGRDGAADMTALASRFATSSTLPIMLDSTEPEVIRAGLESLGGRCAVNSVNYEDGDGPDSRFARIMRLAVEHGAAVVALTIDEEGQARTADWKVRVAERLIADITDNWGLAEEDIILDTLTFPISTGQEEVRKDGIETIEAIRRLHEAHPDVHFTLGISNISFGLNPAARQVLNSVFLHECVQAGLDT
;
A
#
# COMPACT_ATOMS: atom_id res chain seq x y z
N LYS A 1 0.69 2.04 -17.36
CA LYS A 1 0.08 2.02 -18.69
C LYS A 1 0.47 0.75 -19.44
N ALA A 2 1.76 0.49 -19.69
CA ALA A 2 2.24 -0.68 -20.45
C ALA A 2 1.78 -2.02 -19.82
N PHE A 3 1.88 -2.18 -18.51
CA PHE A 3 1.40 -3.39 -17.81
C PHE A 3 -0.09 -3.62 -18.02
N ARG A 4 -0.92 -2.59 -17.86
CA ARG A 4 -2.36 -2.69 -18.09
C ARG A 4 -2.70 -3.10 -19.53
N GLU A 5 -2.02 -2.53 -20.51
CA GLU A 5 -2.23 -2.86 -21.93
C GLU A 5 -1.87 -4.32 -22.20
N ALA A 6 -0.76 -4.81 -21.63
CA ALA A 6 -0.33 -6.21 -21.75
C ALA A 6 -1.33 -7.16 -21.04
N MET A 7 -1.76 -6.84 -19.85
CA MET A 7 -2.76 -7.62 -19.10
C MET A 7 -4.08 -7.74 -19.88
N LEU A 8 -4.60 -6.61 -20.41
CA LEU A 8 -5.85 -6.61 -21.17
C LEU A 8 -5.75 -7.39 -22.49
N ALA A 9 -4.55 -7.48 -23.07
CA ALA A 9 -4.26 -8.28 -24.26
C ALA A 9 -3.91 -9.75 -23.91
N GLU A 10 -3.92 -10.12 -22.64
CA GLU A 10 -3.47 -11.43 -22.12
C GLU A 10 -2.00 -11.77 -22.52
N ASP A 11 -1.22 -10.73 -22.81
CA ASP A 11 0.23 -10.85 -23.03
C ASP A 11 0.95 -10.95 -21.69
N TYR A 12 0.79 -12.09 -21.03
CA TYR A 12 1.37 -12.35 -19.72
C TYR A 12 2.91 -12.35 -19.77
N GLN A 13 3.51 -12.71 -20.92
CA GLN A 13 4.97 -12.64 -21.06
C GLN A 13 5.45 -11.19 -20.94
N ARG A 14 4.75 -10.26 -21.57
CA ARG A 14 5.08 -8.84 -21.46
C ARG A 14 4.91 -8.31 -20.02
N CYS A 15 3.91 -8.80 -19.28
CA CYS A 15 3.75 -8.48 -17.85
C CYS A 15 4.97 -8.95 -17.03
N LEU A 16 5.45 -10.17 -17.26
CA LEU A 16 6.65 -10.69 -16.60
C LEU A 16 7.91 -9.93 -16.98
N ASP A 17 8.05 -9.52 -18.25
CA ASP A 17 9.21 -8.75 -18.70
C ASP A 17 9.26 -7.37 -18.03
N ILE A 18 8.11 -6.72 -17.85
CA ILE A 18 8.00 -5.45 -17.10
C ILE A 18 8.47 -5.65 -15.65
N ALA A 19 8.04 -6.72 -14.99
CA ALA A 19 8.47 -7.03 -13.64
C ALA A 19 10.00 -7.31 -13.52
N LYS A 20 10.56 -7.99 -14.51
CA LYS A 20 12.01 -8.20 -14.60
C LYS A 20 12.76 -6.89 -14.82
N ASP A 21 12.21 -5.97 -15.62
CA ASP A 21 12.81 -4.65 -15.81
C ASP A 21 12.81 -3.88 -14.48
N GLN A 22 11.70 -3.85 -13.74
CA GLN A 22 11.63 -3.22 -12.42
C GLN A 22 12.62 -3.84 -11.43
N THR A 23 12.76 -5.18 -11.44
CA THR A 23 13.76 -5.87 -10.60
C THR A 23 15.18 -5.43 -10.94
N ARG A 24 15.52 -5.30 -12.23
CA ARG A 24 16.84 -4.80 -12.68
C ARG A 24 17.07 -3.33 -12.34
N ASP A 25 16.00 -2.55 -12.33
CA ASP A 25 16.03 -1.13 -11.96
C ASP A 25 16.14 -0.90 -10.43
N GLY A 26 16.14 -1.98 -9.63
CA GLY A 26 16.39 -1.94 -8.20
C GLY A 26 15.14 -1.94 -7.32
N ALA A 27 13.99 -2.37 -7.83
CA ALA A 27 12.82 -2.60 -6.99
C ALA A 27 13.11 -3.65 -5.89
N HIS A 28 12.58 -3.42 -4.69
CA HIS A 28 12.69 -4.37 -3.56
C HIS A 28 11.46 -5.24 -3.40
N MET A 29 10.31 -4.78 -3.88
CA MET A 29 9.02 -5.47 -3.87
C MET A 29 8.28 -5.11 -5.17
N LEU A 30 7.43 -6.01 -5.65
CA LEU A 30 6.56 -5.76 -6.81
C LEU A 30 5.11 -5.64 -6.33
N ASP A 31 4.47 -4.54 -6.69
CA ASP A 31 3.04 -4.34 -6.51
C ASP A 31 2.28 -4.93 -7.69
N LEU A 32 1.32 -5.83 -7.41
CA LEU A 32 0.51 -6.50 -8.42
C LEU A 32 -0.96 -6.10 -8.27
N ASN A 33 -1.39 -5.21 -9.15
CA ASN A 33 -2.78 -4.78 -9.28
C ASN A 33 -3.36 -5.22 -10.63
N VAL A 34 -4.53 -5.87 -10.58
CA VAL A 34 -5.27 -6.34 -11.76
C VAL A 34 -6.68 -5.74 -11.85
N ASP A 35 -7.02 -4.83 -10.98
CA ASP A 35 -8.36 -4.23 -10.93
C ASP A 35 -8.65 -3.44 -12.21
N TYR A 36 -9.59 -3.95 -12.99
CA TYR A 36 -10.07 -3.30 -14.20
C TYR A 36 -11.57 -3.56 -14.40
N VAL A 37 -12.30 -2.49 -14.61
CA VAL A 37 -13.76 -2.55 -14.77
C VAL A 37 -14.16 -3.47 -15.92
N GLY A 38 -15.06 -4.40 -15.64
CA GLY A 38 -15.63 -5.33 -16.62
C GLY A 38 -14.79 -6.60 -16.85
N ARG A 39 -13.75 -6.84 -16.05
CA ARG A 39 -13.00 -8.10 -16.05
C ARG A 39 -13.27 -8.92 -14.78
N ASP A 40 -12.97 -10.21 -14.86
CA ASP A 40 -12.90 -11.10 -13.72
C ASP A 40 -11.52 -10.95 -13.05
N GLY A 41 -11.46 -10.09 -12.02
CA GLY A 41 -10.22 -9.78 -11.32
C GLY A 41 -9.60 -11.00 -10.63
N ALA A 42 -10.40 -11.94 -10.11
CA ALA A 42 -9.89 -13.15 -9.46
C ALA A 42 -9.22 -14.08 -10.49
N ALA A 43 -9.82 -14.24 -11.67
CA ALA A 43 -9.22 -15.01 -12.76
C ALA A 43 -7.93 -14.34 -13.28
N ASP A 44 -7.92 -13.03 -13.47
CA ASP A 44 -6.74 -12.26 -13.89
C ASP A 44 -5.62 -12.34 -12.84
N MET A 45 -5.95 -12.21 -11.55
CA MET A 45 -4.99 -12.36 -10.46
C MET A 45 -4.40 -13.77 -10.43
N THR A 46 -5.22 -14.80 -10.50
CA THR A 46 -4.76 -16.21 -10.55
C THR A 46 -3.80 -16.42 -11.72
N ALA A 47 -4.16 -15.93 -12.92
CA ALA A 47 -3.35 -16.09 -14.12
C ALA A 47 -1.98 -15.43 -14.01
N LEU A 48 -1.90 -14.23 -13.42
CA LEU A 48 -0.65 -13.50 -13.24
C LEU A 48 0.14 -14.00 -12.04
N ALA A 49 -0.46 -14.13 -10.86
CA ALA A 49 0.20 -14.56 -9.64
C ALA A 49 0.85 -15.94 -9.79
N SER A 50 0.18 -16.91 -10.43
CA SER A 50 0.76 -18.24 -10.72
C SER A 50 2.05 -18.15 -11.56
N ARG A 51 2.13 -17.19 -12.47
CA ARG A 51 3.34 -16.97 -13.29
C ARG A 51 4.43 -16.24 -12.50
N PHE A 52 4.05 -15.26 -11.69
CA PHE A 52 4.97 -14.55 -10.81
C PHE A 52 5.58 -15.46 -9.75
N ALA A 53 4.81 -16.43 -9.23
CA ALA A 53 5.28 -17.41 -8.26
C ALA A 53 6.55 -18.18 -8.71
N THR A 54 6.73 -18.37 -10.01
CA THR A 54 7.89 -19.09 -10.59
C THR A 54 8.88 -18.19 -11.31
N SER A 55 8.57 -16.91 -11.50
CA SER A 55 9.36 -16.01 -12.36
C SER A 55 9.90 -14.79 -11.61
N SER A 56 9.32 -14.41 -10.47
CA SER A 56 9.79 -13.31 -9.62
C SER A 56 10.72 -13.83 -8.52
N THR A 57 11.77 -13.08 -8.25
CA THR A 57 12.67 -13.28 -7.10
C THR A 57 12.38 -12.28 -5.97
N LEU A 58 11.48 -11.31 -6.23
CA LEU A 58 11.09 -10.30 -5.26
C LEU A 58 9.77 -10.69 -4.57
N PRO A 59 9.55 -10.22 -3.34
CA PRO A 59 8.25 -10.29 -2.67
C PRO A 59 7.16 -9.63 -3.53
N ILE A 60 5.94 -10.13 -3.41
CA ILE A 60 4.78 -9.58 -4.12
C ILE A 60 3.84 -8.92 -3.11
N MET A 61 3.45 -7.69 -3.39
CA MET A 61 2.35 -6.99 -2.76
C MET A 61 1.11 -7.16 -3.63
N LEU A 62 0.05 -7.70 -3.05
CA LEU A 62 -1.23 -7.85 -3.72
C LEU A 62 -2.08 -6.61 -3.48
N ASP A 63 -2.38 -5.88 -4.52
CA ASP A 63 -3.14 -4.63 -4.45
C ASP A 63 -4.51 -4.81 -5.14
N SER A 64 -5.57 -4.83 -4.35
CA SER A 64 -6.94 -4.84 -4.83
C SER A 64 -7.93 -4.33 -3.79
N THR A 65 -9.01 -3.73 -4.26
CA THR A 65 -10.15 -3.37 -3.42
C THR A 65 -11.06 -4.57 -3.13
N GLU A 66 -10.94 -5.66 -3.90
CA GLU A 66 -11.81 -6.83 -3.82
C GLU A 66 -11.17 -7.98 -3.04
N PRO A 67 -11.76 -8.43 -1.91
CA PRO A 67 -11.21 -9.55 -1.12
C PRO A 67 -11.00 -10.85 -1.90
N GLU A 68 -11.86 -11.14 -2.88
CA GLU A 68 -11.74 -12.37 -3.69
C GLU A 68 -10.54 -12.32 -4.65
N VAL A 69 -10.14 -11.12 -5.09
CA VAL A 69 -8.92 -10.90 -5.89
C VAL A 69 -7.68 -11.11 -5.02
N ILE A 70 -7.68 -10.59 -3.80
CA ILE A 70 -6.61 -10.82 -2.81
C ILE A 70 -6.49 -12.32 -2.49
N ARG A 71 -7.61 -12.99 -2.23
CA ARG A 71 -7.64 -14.45 -2.01
C ARG A 71 -6.97 -15.20 -3.16
N ALA A 72 -7.37 -14.92 -4.38
CA ALA A 72 -6.84 -15.58 -5.58
C ALA A 72 -5.31 -15.39 -5.70
N GLY A 73 -4.80 -14.22 -5.35
CA GLY A 73 -3.38 -13.93 -5.31
C GLY A 73 -2.65 -14.72 -4.23
N LEU A 74 -3.15 -14.70 -3.00
CA LEU A 74 -2.56 -15.41 -1.86
C LEU A 74 -2.51 -16.92 -2.08
N GLU A 75 -3.58 -17.51 -2.63
CA GLU A 75 -3.64 -18.95 -2.95
C GLU A 75 -2.71 -19.35 -4.11
N SER A 76 -2.31 -18.40 -4.95
CA SER A 76 -1.43 -18.66 -6.12
C SER A 76 0.05 -18.45 -5.83
N LEU A 77 0.42 -17.74 -4.76
CA LEU A 77 1.79 -17.38 -4.40
C LEU A 77 2.28 -18.25 -3.23
N GLY A 78 3.48 -18.78 -3.35
CA GLY A 78 4.04 -19.72 -2.36
C GLY A 78 4.91 -19.07 -1.27
N GLY A 79 5.12 -17.75 -1.31
CA GLY A 79 5.92 -16.99 -0.35
C GLY A 79 5.07 -16.08 0.53
N ARG A 80 5.72 -15.40 1.48
CA ARG A 80 5.06 -14.36 2.26
C ARG A 80 4.77 -13.17 1.39
N CYS A 81 3.50 -12.78 1.30
CA CYS A 81 3.04 -11.62 0.56
C CYS A 81 2.75 -10.44 1.49
N ALA A 82 2.67 -9.24 0.94
CA ALA A 82 1.99 -8.12 1.57
C ALA A 82 0.63 -7.91 0.89
N VAL A 83 -0.37 -7.46 1.65
CA VAL A 83 -1.71 -7.14 1.15
C VAL A 83 -1.92 -5.63 1.24
N ASN A 84 -2.21 -4.99 0.14
CA ASN A 84 -2.55 -3.57 0.03
C ASN A 84 -4.05 -3.45 -0.28
N SER A 85 -4.90 -3.04 0.62
CA SER A 85 -4.66 -2.53 1.96
C SER A 85 -5.83 -2.83 2.89
N VAL A 86 -5.65 -2.52 4.17
CA VAL A 86 -6.73 -2.48 5.17
C VAL A 86 -6.92 -1.06 5.71
N ASN A 87 -8.14 -0.71 6.06
CA ASN A 87 -8.52 0.56 6.69
C ASN A 87 -9.93 0.45 7.28
N TYR A 88 -10.41 1.50 7.95
CA TYR A 88 -11.73 1.55 8.56
C TYR A 88 -12.77 2.39 7.80
N GLU A 89 -12.65 2.53 6.49
CA GLU A 89 -13.62 3.31 5.69
C GLU A 89 -15.06 2.81 5.87
N ASP A 90 -15.24 1.49 5.99
CA ASP A 90 -16.52 0.81 6.28
C ASP A 90 -16.57 0.22 7.71
N GLY A 91 -15.70 0.71 8.60
CA GLY A 91 -15.60 0.28 10.00
C GLY A 91 -14.82 -1.01 10.21
N ASP A 92 -14.91 -1.55 11.44
CA ASP A 92 -14.21 -2.76 11.91
C ASP A 92 -15.14 -3.94 12.20
N GLY A 93 -16.41 -3.84 11.81
CA GLY A 93 -17.39 -4.90 12.00
C GLY A 93 -17.00 -6.22 11.30
N PRO A 94 -17.61 -7.36 11.71
CA PRO A 94 -17.20 -8.68 11.24
C PRO A 94 -17.39 -8.89 9.74
N ASP A 95 -18.24 -8.11 9.09
CA ASP A 95 -18.50 -8.16 7.65
C ASP A 95 -17.80 -7.03 6.87
N SER A 96 -17.08 -6.13 7.58
CA SER A 96 -16.32 -5.06 6.95
C SER A 96 -15.24 -5.60 6.00
N ARG A 97 -14.83 -4.77 5.05
CA ARG A 97 -13.69 -5.09 4.18
C ARG A 97 -12.43 -5.32 5.02
N PHE A 98 -12.21 -4.49 6.06
CA PHE A 98 -11.13 -4.68 7.03
C PHE A 98 -11.09 -6.12 7.55
N ALA A 99 -12.18 -6.60 8.17
CA ALA A 99 -12.24 -7.93 8.76
C ALA A 99 -12.09 -9.05 7.72
N ARG A 100 -12.61 -8.87 6.51
CA ARG A 100 -12.49 -9.86 5.42
C ARG A 100 -11.04 -9.99 4.95
N ILE A 101 -10.32 -8.90 4.78
CA ILE A 101 -8.91 -8.90 4.39
C ILE A 101 -8.03 -9.42 5.52
N MET A 102 -8.30 -9.02 6.77
CA MET A 102 -7.52 -9.49 7.92
C MET A 102 -7.59 -11.02 8.09
N ARG A 103 -8.77 -11.63 7.87
CA ARG A 103 -8.89 -13.12 7.87
C ARG A 103 -7.96 -13.74 6.83
N LEU A 104 -7.91 -13.20 5.63
CA LEU A 104 -7.04 -13.70 4.56
C LEU A 104 -5.56 -13.50 4.91
N ALA A 105 -5.20 -12.35 5.45
CA ALA A 105 -3.83 -12.06 5.86
C ALA A 105 -3.33 -13.03 6.94
N VAL A 106 -4.15 -13.27 7.98
CA VAL A 106 -3.83 -14.23 9.05
C VAL A 106 -3.77 -15.66 8.52
N GLU A 107 -4.73 -16.07 7.71
CA GLU A 107 -4.80 -17.42 7.14
C GLU A 107 -3.56 -17.77 6.30
N HIS A 108 -3.01 -16.77 5.57
CA HIS A 108 -1.87 -16.97 4.68
C HIS A 108 -0.54 -16.44 5.23
N GLY A 109 -0.52 -15.89 6.45
CA GLY A 109 0.69 -15.32 7.06
C GLY A 109 1.25 -14.10 6.30
N ALA A 110 0.36 -13.29 5.72
CA ALA A 110 0.74 -12.11 4.96
C ALA A 110 0.94 -10.89 5.87
N ALA A 111 1.84 -10.00 5.48
CA ALA A 111 1.92 -8.64 6.01
C ALA A 111 0.79 -7.77 5.44
N VAL A 112 0.43 -6.68 6.11
CA VAL A 112 -0.66 -5.81 5.67
C VAL A 112 -0.21 -4.36 5.58
N VAL A 113 -0.58 -3.69 4.49
CA VAL A 113 -0.54 -2.24 4.39
C VAL A 113 -1.78 -1.68 5.06
N ALA A 114 -1.61 -0.84 6.07
CA ALA A 114 -2.69 -0.24 6.84
C ALA A 114 -2.74 1.27 6.58
N LEU A 115 -3.85 1.72 5.98
CA LEU A 115 -4.04 3.13 5.61
C LEU A 115 -4.71 3.91 6.74
N THR A 116 -4.25 5.12 7.01
CA THR A 116 -4.87 6.02 8.00
C THR A 116 -6.18 6.63 7.48
N ILE A 117 -7.18 5.75 7.28
CA ILE A 117 -8.55 6.06 6.87
C ILE A 117 -9.50 5.46 7.90
N ASP A 118 -10.40 6.25 8.43
CA ASP A 118 -11.46 5.81 9.32
C ASP A 118 -12.86 6.15 8.75
N GLU A 119 -13.89 5.94 9.53
CA GLU A 119 -15.28 6.18 9.14
C GLU A 119 -15.58 7.67 8.88
N GLU A 120 -14.71 8.58 9.34
CA GLU A 120 -14.78 10.02 9.04
C GLU A 120 -14.11 10.37 7.71
N GLY A 121 -13.25 9.48 7.19
CA GLY A 121 -12.54 9.61 5.91
C GLY A 121 -11.01 9.52 6.02
N GLN A 122 -10.32 10.08 5.05
CA GLN A 122 -8.85 10.07 4.97
C GLN A 122 -8.25 11.07 5.96
N ALA A 123 -7.47 10.60 6.91
CA ALA A 123 -6.84 11.43 7.93
C ALA A 123 -5.84 12.43 7.32
N ARG A 124 -5.99 13.72 7.62
CA ARG A 124 -5.14 14.78 7.07
C ARG A 124 -4.16 15.37 8.10
N THR A 125 -4.60 15.58 9.34
CA THR A 125 -3.73 16.13 10.39
C THR A 125 -2.89 15.03 11.04
N ALA A 126 -1.72 15.38 11.56
CA ALA A 126 -0.85 14.44 12.27
C ALA A 126 -1.57 13.75 13.44
N ASP A 127 -2.35 14.51 14.23
CA ASP A 127 -3.11 13.94 15.33
C ASP A 127 -4.17 12.93 14.87
N TRP A 128 -4.86 13.20 13.76
CA TRP A 128 -5.82 12.25 13.21
C TRP A 128 -5.14 11.00 12.63
N LYS A 129 -4.05 11.18 11.87
CA LYS A 129 -3.24 10.06 11.34
C LYS A 129 -2.73 9.15 12.47
N VAL A 130 -2.18 9.73 13.52
CA VAL A 130 -1.69 8.99 14.69
C VAL A 130 -2.84 8.25 15.37
N ARG A 131 -3.97 8.93 15.65
CA ARG A 131 -5.15 8.29 16.27
C ARG A 131 -5.63 7.06 15.49
N VAL A 132 -5.74 7.17 14.16
CA VAL A 132 -6.18 6.05 13.32
C VAL A 132 -5.13 4.95 13.26
N ALA A 133 -3.85 5.29 13.13
CA ALA A 133 -2.76 4.33 13.10
C ALA A 133 -2.65 3.54 14.42
N GLU A 134 -2.74 4.20 15.58
CA GLU A 134 -2.75 3.56 16.89
C GLU A 134 -3.92 2.55 17.03
N ARG A 135 -5.12 2.93 16.54
CA ARG A 135 -6.27 2.02 16.51
C ARG A 135 -6.01 0.82 15.59
N LEU A 136 -5.42 1.03 14.42
CA LEU A 136 -5.07 -0.03 13.46
C LEU A 136 -4.03 -0.97 14.08
N ILE A 137 -2.94 -0.45 14.66
CA ILE A 137 -1.89 -1.26 15.27
C ILE A 137 -2.48 -2.11 16.40
N ALA A 138 -3.20 -1.50 17.34
CA ALA A 138 -3.80 -2.21 18.48
C ALA A 138 -4.77 -3.31 18.01
N ASP A 139 -5.64 -3.02 17.05
CA ASP A 139 -6.60 -4.00 16.53
C ASP A 139 -5.88 -5.16 15.83
N ILE A 140 -4.95 -4.85 14.92
CA ILE A 140 -4.21 -5.86 14.15
C ILE A 140 -3.38 -6.77 15.06
N THR A 141 -2.75 -6.23 16.10
CA THR A 141 -1.95 -7.02 17.04
C THR A 141 -2.80 -7.76 18.05
N ASP A 142 -3.74 -7.09 18.74
CA ASP A 142 -4.47 -7.64 19.87
C ASP A 142 -5.61 -8.58 19.44
N ASN A 143 -6.33 -8.25 18.37
CA ASN A 143 -7.50 -9.00 17.93
C ASN A 143 -7.20 -9.97 16.79
N TRP A 144 -6.23 -9.65 15.92
CA TRP A 144 -5.89 -10.48 14.77
C TRP A 144 -4.59 -11.27 14.94
N GLY A 145 -3.75 -10.90 15.92
CA GLY A 145 -2.57 -11.67 16.31
C GLY A 145 -1.39 -11.58 15.35
N LEU A 146 -1.33 -10.54 14.49
CA LEU A 146 -0.13 -10.21 13.73
C LEU A 146 0.87 -9.48 14.66
N ALA A 147 2.16 -9.57 14.35
CA ALA A 147 3.17 -8.78 15.02
C ALA A 147 3.28 -7.37 14.44
N GLU A 148 3.87 -6.41 15.16
CA GLU A 148 4.07 -5.05 14.65
C GLU A 148 4.91 -5.03 13.36
N GLU A 149 5.92 -5.90 13.24
CA GLU A 149 6.73 -6.08 12.04
C GLU A 149 5.96 -6.63 10.82
N ASP A 150 4.71 -7.01 10.99
CA ASP A 150 3.82 -7.42 9.89
C ASP A 150 2.95 -6.28 9.37
N ILE A 151 3.04 -5.11 10.00
CA ILE A 151 2.25 -3.92 9.70
C ILE A 151 3.11 -2.93 8.91
N ILE A 152 2.61 -2.51 7.76
CA ILE A 152 3.19 -1.46 6.93
C ILE A 152 2.21 -0.29 6.92
N LEU A 153 2.47 0.76 7.70
CA LEU A 153 1.58 1.93 7.75
C LEU A 153 1.77 2.83 6.54
N ASP A 154 0.67 3.23 5.93
CA ASP A 154 0.62 4.36 4.99
C ASP A 154 -0.18 5.50 5.63
N THR A 155 0.55 6.53 6.03
CA THR A 155 -0.03 7.73 6.65
C THR A 155 -0.63 8.70 5.63
N LEU A 156 -0.76 8.30 4.40
CA LEU A 156 -1.32 9.01 3.25
C LEU A 156 -0.54 10.28 2.87
N THR A 157 -0.43 10.49 1.58
CA THR A 157 0.19 11.68 0.99
C THR A 157 -0.82 12.40 0.10
N PHE A 158 -1.02 13.68 0.35
CA PHE A 158 -1.92 14.53 -0.42
C PHE A 158 -1.16 15.60 -1.20
N PRO A 159 -1.67 16.02 -2.39
CA PRO A 159 -1.06 17.08 -3.16
C PRO A 159 -1.08 18.42 -2.40
N ILE A 160 0.08 19.08 -2.30
CA ILE A 160 0.20 20.41 -1.67
C ILE A 160 0.15 21.56 -2.67
N SER A 161 0.09 21.26 -3.96
CA SER A 161 0.18 22.24 -5.05
C SER A 161 -1.17 22.64 -5.65
N THR A 162 -2.30 22.30 -5.01
CA THR A 162 -3.65 22.57 -5.51
C THR A 162 -4.08 24.03 -5.37
N GLY A 163 -3.28 24.88 -4.72
CA GLY A 163 -3.61 26.28 -4.47
C GLY A 163 -4.57 26.54 -3.30
N GLN A 164 -5.03 25.51 -2.63
CA GLN A 164 -5.87 25.61 -1.43
C GLN A 164 -4.99 25.79 -0.20
N GLU A 165 -5.29 26.78 0.64
CA GLU A 165 -4.53 27.07 1.87
C GLU A 165 -4.55 25.89 2.86
N GLU A 166 -5.66 25.19 2.91
CA GLU A 166 -5.95 24.08 3.82
C GLU A 166 -5.02 22.88 3.63
N VAL A 167 -4.57 22.63 2.39
CA VAL A 167 -3.73 21.47 2.06
C VAL A 167 -2.23 21.73 2.13
N ARG A 168 -1.82 22.99 2.33
CA ARG A 168 -0.38 23.37 2.35
C ARG A 168 0.43 22.65 3.42
N LYS A 169 -0.21 22.26 4.51
CA LYS A 169 0.43 21.58 5.64
C LYS A 169 0.43 20.06 5.52
N ASP A 170 -0.32 19.48 4.58
CA ASP A 170 -0.52 18.02 4.51
C ASP A 170 0.82 17.24 4.47
N GLY A 171 1.84 17.76 3.78
CA GLY A 171 3.16 17.14 3.77
C GLY A 171 3.87 17.17 5.12
N ILE A 172 3.77 18.27 5.86
CA ILE A 172 4.34 18.40 7.21
C ILE A 172 3.58 17.52 8.19
N GLU A 173 2.27 17.47 8.09
CA GLU A 173 1.42 16.61 8.92
C GLU A 173 1.74 15.11 8.71
N THR A 174 2.05 14.71 7.47
CA THR A 174 2.46 13.34 7.15
C THR A 174 3.84 13.02 7.77
N ILE A 175 4.84 13.89 7.61
CA ILE A 175 6.19 13.71 8.19
C ILE A 175 6.09 13.62 9.73
N GLU A 176 5.30 14.49 10.35
CA GLU A 176 5.12 14.51 11.81
C GLU A 176 4.42 13.24 12.32
N ALA A 177 3.42 12.75 11.59
CA ALA A 177 2.74 11.50 11.93
C ALA A 177 3.71 10.31 11.89
N ILE A 178 4.52 10.17 10.82
CA ILE A 178 5.53 9.12 10.71
C ILE A 178 6.50 9.19 11.90
N ARG A 179 7.04 10.38 12.22
CA ARG A 179 8.00 10.53 13.32
C ARG A 179 7.42 10.05 14.65
N ARG A 180 6.21 10.50 14.99
CA ARG A 180 5.56 10.14 16.26
C ARG A 180 5.25 8.65 16.33
N LEU A 181 4.76 8.07 15.23
CA LEU A 181 4.43 6.65 15.18
C LEU A 181 5.68 5.77 15.20
N HIS A 182 6.75 6.15 14.50
CA HIS A 182 8.02 5.42 14.53
C HIS A 182 8.69 5.46 15.92
N GLU A 183 8.58 6.59 16.63
CA GLU A 183 9.06 6.69 18.01
C GLU A 183 8.27 5.81 18.98
N ALA A 184 6.95 5.68 18.78
CA ALA A 184 6.06 4.88 19.63
C ALA A 184 6.10 3.38 19.28
N HIS A 185 6.22 3.05 18.01
CA HIS A 185 6.16 1.69 17.43
C HIS A 185 7.35 1.46 16.49
N PRO A 186 8.56 1.24 17.03
CA PRO A 186 9.79 1.12 16.23
C PRO A 186 9.84 -0.13 15.32
N ASP A 187 9.00 -1.13 15.59
CA ASP A 187 8.94 -2.36 14.81
C ASP A 187 7.91 -2.30 13.68
N VAL A 188 7.07 -1.25 13.62
CA VAL A 188 6.14 -1.01 12.53
C VAL A 188 6.88 -0.39 11.34
N HIS A 189 6.59 -0.88 10.14
CA HIS A 189 7.14 -0.35 8.88
C HIS A 189 6.26 0.76 8.30
N PHE A 190 6.85 1.62 7.47
CA PHE A 190 6.16 2.76 6.86
C PHE A 190 6.36 2.80 5.35
N THR A 191 5.26 2.96 4.61
CA THR A 191 5.27 3.21 3.16
C THR A 191 4.50 4.47 2.82
N LEU A 192 4.75 5.07 1.67
CA LEU A 192 4.02 6.23 1.17
C LEU A 192 3.94 6.26 -0.36
N GLY A 193 2.81 6.71 -0.85
CA GLY A 193 2.68 7.20 -2.22
C GLY A 193 3.39 8.56 -2.41
N ILE A 194 4.72 8.60 -2.34
CA ILE A 194 5.54 9.83 -2.34
C ILE A 194 5.17 10.78 -3.48
N SER A 195 4.91 10.26 -4.68
CA SER A 195 4.65 11.10 -5.85
C SER A 195 3.32 11.88 -5.79
N ASN A 196 2.43 11.53 -4.86
CA ASN A 196 1.17 12.24 -4.67
C ASN A 196 1.38 13.67 -4.19
N ILE A 197 2.42 13.93 -3.38
CA ILE A 197 2.73 15.28 -2.86
C ILE A 197 2.83 16.33 -3.97
N SER A 198 3.31 15.93 -5.14
CA SER A 198 3.61 16.80 -6.26
C SER A 198 2.60 16.72 -7.42
N PHE A 199 1.48 16.03 -7.20
CA PHE A 199 0.46 15.88 -8.23
C PHE A 199 -0.02 17.24 -8.75
N GLY A 200 -0.09 17.40 -10.10
CA GLY A 200 -0.44 18.66 -10.74
C GLY A 200 0.74 19.56 -11.12
N LEU A 201 1.95 19.32 -10.61
CA LEU A 201 3.14 20.05 -11.00
C LEU A 201 3.75 19.53 -12.31
N ASN A 202 4.57 20.38 -12.97
CA ASN A 202 5.36 19.95 -14.11
C ASN A 202 6.46 18.94 -13.71
N PRO A 203 6.99 18.12 -14.65
CA PRO A 203 7.92 17.04 -14.32
C PRO A 203 9.17 17.46 -13.53
N ALA A 204 9.77 18.62 -13.85
CA ALA A 204 10.97 19.11 -13.17
C ALA A 204 10.68 19.50 -11.71
N ALA A 205 9.58 20.21 -11.47
CA ALA A 205 9.13 20.57 -10.14
C ALA A 205 8.74 19.33 -9.31
N ARG A 206 8.10 18.34 -9.95
CA ARG A 206 7.79 17.06 -9.31
C ARG A 206 9.04 16.35 -8.82
N GLN A 207 10.07 16.27 -9.64
CA GLN A 207 11.32 15.61 -9.26
C GLN A 207 11.94 16.25 -8.02
N VAL A 208 12.01 17.59 -7.97
CA VAL A 208 12.55 18.30 -6.81
C VAL A 208 11.72 18.07 -5.56
N LEU A 209 10.40 18.28 -5.65
CA LEU A 209 9.51 18.14 -4.49
C LEU A 209 9.49 16.69 -3.96
N ASN A 210 9.39 15.70 -4.84
CA ASN A 210 9.41 14.30 -4.44
C ASN A 210 10.73 13.93 -3.75
N SER A 211 11.88 14.43 -4.24
CA SER A 211 13.18 14.13 -3.64
C SER A 211 13.33 14.73 -2.24
N VAL A 212 12.88 15.99 -2.04
CA VAL A 212 12.92 16.64 -0.73
C VAL A 212 11.94 15.94 0.23
N PHE A 213 10.72 15.67 -0.22
CA PHE A 213 9.71 15.05 0.63
C PHE A 213 10.13 13.61 1.03
N LEU A 214 10.67 12.83 0.10
CA LEU A 214 11.21 11.51 0.40
C LEU A 214 12.33 11.58 1.44
N HIS A 215 13.27 12.52 1.29
CA HIS A 215 14.35 12.72 2.26
C HIS A 215 13.82 12.98 3.66
N GLU A 216 12.87 13.91 3.80
CA GLU A 216 12.30 14.27 5.10
C GLU A 216 11.49 13.10 5.72
N CYS A 217 10.75 12.35 4.89
CA CYS A 217 10.03 11.16 5.36
C CYS A 217 10.98 10.06 5.84
N VAL A 218 12.08 9.81 5.12
CA VAL A 218 13.11 8.83 5.55
C VAL A 218 13.76 9.27 6.87
N GLN A 219 14.04 10.57 7.06
CA GLN A 219 14.55 11.07 8.34
C GLN A 219 13.52 10.94 9.48
N ALA A 220 12.24 10.88 9.16
CA ALA A 220 11.16 10.67 10.14
C ALA A 220 10.91 9.20 10.49
N GLY A 221 11.40 8.23 9.66
CA GLY A 221 11.24 6.80 9.90
C GLY A 221 10.63 6.01 8.73
N LEU A 222 10.40 6.63 7.56
CA LEU A 222 9.96 5.90 6.36
C LEU A 222 11.05 4.92 5.92
N ASP A 223 10.70 3.65 5.73
CA ASP A 223 11.67 2.57 5.49
C ASP A 223 11.29 1.61 4.34
N THR A 224 10.05 1.72 3.80
CA THR A 224 9.54 0.83 2.75
C THR A 224 9.06 1.59 1.51
#